data_fef698c057ea7b8cf1ed4f9a57f16aaa
#
_entry.id   fef698c057ea7b8cf1ed4f9a57f16aaa
#
_cell.length_a   1.000
_cell.length_b   1.000
_cell.length_c   1.000
_cell.angle_alpha   90.00
_cell.angle_beta   90.00
_cell.angle_gamma   90.00
#
_symmetry.space_group_name_H-M   'P 1'
#
loop_
_entity.id
_entity.type
_entity.pdbx_description
1 polymer ?
#
loop_
_entity_poly.entity_id
_entity_poly.type
_entity_poly.pdbx_seq_one_letter_code
_entity_poly.pdbx_strand_id
1 'polypeptide(L)'
;MKAVKINLAGRVRYLAFTVEAMFQIQEVFGGSGEMIEAIKGDTREGFSAACKAAAILAEQGELVRRGLGYDPEPMTDAETIAATMAPSEIAALKVAIPSALTLGYGREIEADADEVDLGLAELNTQKKNAETRAPE
;
A
#
# COMPACT_ATOMS: atom_id res chain seq x y z
N MET A 1 3.57 3.22 12.02
CA MET A 1 2.40 3.58 11.18
C MET A 1 1.68 2.34 10.72
N LYS A 2 0.37 2.34 10.80
CA LYS A 2 -0.41 1.19 10.34
C LYS A 2 -0.59 1.19 8.84
N ALA A 3 -0.52 0.02 8.24
CA ALA A 3 -0.60 -0.16 6.80
C ALA A 3 -1.28 -1.48 6.48
N VAL A 4 -1.58 -1.71 5.21
CA VAL A 4 -2.16 -2.97 4.74
C VAL A 4 -1.09 -3.76 4.00
N LYS A 5 -0.92 -5.02 4.37
CA LYS A 5 0.01 -5.92 3.70
C LYS A 5 -0.71 -6.61 2.56
N ILE A 6 -0.08 -6.65 1.40
CA ILE A 6 -0.68 -7.27 0.21
C ILE A 6 0.43 -7.74 -0.73
N ASN A 7 0.15 -8.78 -1.50
CA ASN A 7 1.05 -9.21 -2.57
C ASN A 7 0.75 -8.41 -3.84
N LEU A 8 1.74 -7.71 -4.35
CA LEU A 8 1.63 -6.97 -5.61
C LEU A 8 2.93 -7.09 -6.38
N ALA A 9 2.82 -7.31 -7.68
CA ALA A 9 3.98 -7.39 -8.57
C ALA A 9 5.03 -8.38 -8.04
N GLY A 10 4.58 -9.54 -7.62
CA GLY A 10 5.43 -10.66 -7.27
C GLY A 10 6.03 -10.64 -5.88
N ARG A 11 5.68 -9.70 -5.02
CA ARG A 11 6.20 -9.68 -3.67
C ARG A 11 5.25 -9.00 -2.69
N VAL A 12 5.49 -9.23 -1.41
CA VAL A 12 4.74 -8.58 -0.33
C VAL A 12 5.07 -7.09 -0.33
N ARG A 13 4.03 -6.27 -0.29
CA ARG A 13 4.17 -4.82 -0.20
C ARG A 13 3.23 -4.27 0.85
N TYR A 14 3.45 -3.04 1.26
CA TYR A 14 2.70 -2.39 2.32
C TYR A 14 2.06 -1.13 1.77
N LEU A 15 0.75 -1.03 1.85
CA LEU A 15 0.01 0.15 1.41
C LEU A 15 -0.16 1.08 2.60
N ALA A 16 0.49 2.24 2.54
CA ALA A 16 0.44 3.23 3.62
C ALA A 16 -0.14 4.53 3.10
N PHE A 17 -1.16 5.04 3.79
CA PHE A 17 -1.79 6.29 3.43
C PHE A 17 -1.14 7.41 4.24
N THR A 18 -0.03 7.92 3.72
CA THR A 18 0.68 9.06 4.29
C THR A 18 0.08 10.37 3.80
N VAL A 19 0.50 11.49 4.39
CA VAL A 19 0.09 12.80 3.89
C VAL A 19 0.52 12.99 2.44
N GLU A 20 1.71 12.52 2.09
CA GLU A 20 2.17 12.61 0.70
C GLU A 20 1.27 11.80 -0.22
N ALA A 21 0.86 10.59 0.19
CA ALA A 21 -0.08 9.80 -0.60
C ALA A 21 -1.40 10.55 -0.78
N MET A 22 -1.87 11.22 0.26
CA MET A 22 -3.10 12.01 0.19
C MET A 22 -3.00 13.08 -0.90
N PHE A 23 -1.89 13.79 -0.95
CA PHE A 23 -1.70 14.82 -1.98
C PHE A 23 -1.55 14.23 -3.37
N GLN A 24 -0.85 13.11 -3.51
CA GLN A 24 -0.74 12.45 -4.81
C GLN A 24 -2.10 11.95 -5.30
N ILE A 25 -2.91 11.42 -4.41
CA ILE A 25 -4.27 10.99 -4.75
C ILE A 25 -5.11 12.20 -5.20
N GLN A 26 -4.97 13.33 -4.54
CA GLN A 26 -5.63 14.56 -4.95
C GLN A 26 -5.22 14.96 -6.38
N GLU A 27 -3.93 14.89 -6.67
CA GLU A 27 -3.41 15.27 -7.99
C GLU A 27 -3.90 14.35 -9.10
N VAL A 28 -3.99 13.05 -8.83
CA VAL A 28 -4.35 12.06 -9.85
C VAL A 28 -5.86 11.90 -9.99
N PHE A 29 -6.59 11.92 -8.87
CA PHE A 29 -8.01 11.56 -8.85
C PHE A 29 -8.93 12.72 -8.48
N GLY A 30 -8.41 13.79 -7.92
CA GLY A 30 -9.21 14.88 -7.40
C GLY A 30 -9.48 14.81 -5.91
N GLY A 31 -9.29 13.64 -5.29
CA GLY A 31 -9.47 13.43 -3.87
C GLY A 31 -9.67 11.97 -3.54
N SER A 32 -9.67 11.65 -2.26
CA SER A 32 -9.84 10.26 -1.80
C SER A 32 -11.21 9.69 -2.15
N GLY A 33 -12.27 10.50 -2.03
CA GLY A 33 -13.61 10.05 -2.39
C GLY A 33 -13.72 9.74 -3.87
N GLU A 34 -13.14 10.60 -4.71
CA GLU A 34 -13.12 10.38 -6.16
C GLU A 34 -12.33 9.13 -6.51
N MET A 35 -11.23 8.88 -5.82
CA MET A 35 -10.45 7.66 -6.02
C MET A 35 -11.28 6.42 -5.68
N ILE A 36 -11.95 6.42 -4.54
CA ILE A 36 -12.77 5.29 -4.10
C ILE A 36 -13.85 5.00 -5.15
N GLU A 37 -14.50 6.05 -5.67
CA GLU A 37 -15.50 5.87 -6.71
C GLU A 37 -14.89 5.31 -8.01
N ALA A 38 -13.69 5.79 -8.38
CA ALA A 38 -13.04 5.36 -9.61
C ALA A 38 -12.67 3.89 -9.59
N ILE A 39 -12.28 3.34 -8.43
CA ILE A 39 -11.83 1.95 -8.36
C ILE A 39 -12.99 0.94 -8.23
N LYS A 40 -14.21 1.39 -8.03
CA LYS A 40 -15.34 0.49 -7.78
C LYS A 40 -15.79 -0.30 -9.01
N GLY A 41 -15.66 0.28 -10.20
CA GLY A 41 -16.20 -0.33 -11.40
C GLY A 41 -15.40 -1.54 -11.88
N ASP A 42 -16.11 -2.52 -12.44
CA ASP A 42 -15.50 -3.70 -13.05
C ASP A 42 -15.18 -3.43 -14.52
N THR A 43 -14.45 -2.36 -14.77
CA THR A 43 -14.08 -1.92 -16.11
C THR A 43 -12.56 -1.79 -16.19
N ARG A 44 -12.06 -1.64 -17.42
CA ARG A 44 -10.63 -1.38 -17.60
C ARG A 44 -10.22 -0.10 -16.88
N GLU A 45 -11.07 0.93 -16.93
CA GLU A 45 -10.79 2.19 -16.26
C GLU A 45 -10.73 2.03 -14.74
N GLY A 46 -11.67 1.26 -14.19
CA GLY A 46 -11.68 0.98 -12.75
C GLY A 46 -10.46 0.20 -12.30
N PHE A 47 -10.07 -0.80 -13.09
CA PHE A 47 -8.86 -1.57 -12.80
C PHE A 47 -7.60 -0.69 -12.90
N SER A 48 -7.53 0.13 -13.94
CA SER A 48 -6.40 1.04 -14.11
C SER A 48 -6.31 2.02 -12.92
N ALA A 49 -7.44 2.54 -12.47
CA ALA A 49 -7.48 3.42 -11.31
C ALA A 49 -6.98 2.70 -10.05
N ALA A 50 -7.41 1.44 -9.86
CA ALA A 50 -6.95 0.64 -8.71
C ALA A 50 -5.45 0.42 -8.75
N CYS A 51 -4.88 0.15 -9.92
CA CYS A 51 -3.43 -0.03 -10.04
C CYS A 51 -2.67 1.27 -9.74
N LYS A 52 -3.18 2.41 -10.17
CA LYS A 52 -2.56 3.70 -9.87
C LYS A 52 -2.61 4.00 -8.38
N ALA A 53 -3.75 3.78 -7.76
CA ALA A 53 -3.89 3.98 -6.31
C ALA A 53 -2.96 3.05 -5.54
N ALA A 54 -2.90 1.78 -5.93
CA ALA A 54 -2.02 0.81 -5.29
C ALA A 54 -0.56 1.22 -5.39
N ALA A 55 -0.14 1.70 -6.56
CA ALA A 55 1.25 2.14 -6.76
C ALA A 55 1.60 3.31 -5.84
N ILE A 56 0.70 4.29 -5.71
CA ILE A 56 0.92 5.43 -4.82
C ILE A 56 1.09 4.95 -3.37
N LEU A 57 0.18 4.11 -2.91
CA LEU A 57 0.18 3.67 -1.52
C LEU A 57 1.35 2.73 -1.23
N ALA A 58 1.72 1.88 -2.19
CA ALA A 58 2.85 0.97 -2.03
C ALA A 58 4.17 1.72 -1.99
N GLU A 59 4.33 2.76 -2.80
CA GLU A 59 5.52 3.60 -2.75
C GLU A 59 5.67 4.22 -1.36
N GLN A 60 4.58 4.74 -0.82
CA GLN A 60 4.62 5.34 0.51
C GLN A 60 4.93 4.30 1.58
N GLY A 61 4.37 3.10 1.46
CA GLY A 61 4.69 2.03 2.39
C GLY A 61 6.16 1.69 2.39
N GLU A 62 6.78 1.65 1.21
CA GLU A 62 8.21 1.37 1.12
C GLU A 62 9.04 2.53 1.71
N LEU A 63 8.64 3.76 1.46
CA LEU A 63 9.35 4.90 2.03
C LEU A 63 9.25 4.93 3.56
N VAL A 64 8.11 4.56 4.11
CA VAL A 64 7.96 4.45 5.57
C VAL A 64 8.91 3.37 6.11
N ARG A 65 8.97 2.21 5.44
CA ARG A 65 9.89 1.15 5.84
C ARG A 65 11.33 1.62 5.86
N ARG A 66 11.76 2.30 4.80
CA ARG A 66 13.14 2.82 4.72
C ARG A 66 13.42 3.83 5.82
N GLY A 67 12.45 4.69 6.10
CA GLY A 67 12.57 5.68 7.16
C GLY A 67 12.71 5.05 8.54
N LEU A 68 12.16 3.86 8.73
CA LEU A 68 12.26 3.12 9.99
C LEU A 68 13.50 2.23 10.07
N GLY A 69 14.33 2.20 9.01
CA GLY A 69 15.59 1.48 9.03
C GLY A 69 15.54 0.06 8.47
N TYR A 70 14.44 -0.33 7.82
CA TYR A 70 14.39 -1.62 7.14
C TYR A 70 15.18 -1.55 5.84
N ASP A 71 15.71 -2.70 5.40
CA ASP A 71 16.43 -2.78 4.14
C ASP A 71 15.51 -2.39 2.98
N PRO A 72 16.02 -1.61 2.01
CA PRO A 72 15.21 -1.21 0.86
C PRO A 72 14.74 -2.42 0.05
N GLU A 73 13.48 -2.33 -0.40
CA GLU A 73 12.89 -3.28 -1.32
C GLU A 73 12.59 -2.56 -2.63
N PRO A 74 12.55 -3.26 -3.76
CA PRO A 74 12.25 -2.59 -5.03
C PRO A 74 10.85 -2.01 -5.04
N MET A 75 10.72 -0.85 -5.65
CA MET A 75 9.41 -0.23 -5.88
C MET A 75 8.78 -0.79 -7.15
N THR A 76 7.48 -0.59 -7.29
CA THR A 76 6.74 -0.97 -8.48
C THR A 76 5.90 0.20 -8.97
N ASP A 77 5.30 0.06 -10.14
CA ASP A 77 4.44 1.08 -10.71
C ASP A 77 3.12 0.46 -11.19
N ALA A 78 2.19 1.32 -11.59
CA ALA A 78 0.86 0.87 -11.97
C ALA A 78 0.88 -0.09 -13.16
N GLU A 79 1.77 0.14 -14.11
CA GLU A 79 1.86 -0.70 -15.30
C GLU A 79 2.35 -2.11 -14.94
N THR A 80 3.35 -2.20 -14.07
CA THR A 80 3.86 -3.49 -13.62
C THR A 80 2.80 -4.24 -12.79
N ILE A 81 2.10 -3.53 -11.93
CA ILE A 81 1.01 -4.14 -11.15
C ILE A 81 -0.05 -4.72 -12.10
N ALA A 82 -0.47 -3.92 -13.09
CA ALA A 82 -1.50 -4.37 -14.03
C ALA A 82 -1.05 -5.59 -14.83
N ALA A 83 0.23 -5.63 -15.22
CA ALA A 83 0.76 -6.71 -16.06
C ALA A 83 0.97 -8.01 -15.31
N THR A 84 1.09 -7.96 -13.98
CA THR A 84 1.45 -9.14 -13.18
C THR A 84 0.31 -9.64 -12.29
N MET A 85 -0.81 -8.93 -12.24
CA MET A 85 -1.92 -9.30 -11.35
C MET A 85 -2.85 -10.30 -12.03
N ALA A 86 -3.20 -11.37 -11.31
CA ALA A 86 -4.21 -12.31 -11.78
C ALA A 86 -5.61 -11.78 -11.45
N PRO A 87 -6.64 -12.13 -12.25
CA PRO A 87 -8.01 -11.68 -11.95
C PRO A 87 -8.48 -12.03 -10.54
N SER A 88 -8.02 -13.15 -9.99
CA SER A 88 -8.40 -13.56 -8.63
C SER A 88 -7.89 -12.62 -7.56
N GLU A 89 -6.92 -11.76 -7.87
CA GLU A 89 -6.32 -10.84 -6.91
C GLU A 89 -7.00 -9.48 -6.87
N ILE A 90 -7.88 -9.21 -7.82
CA ILE A 90 -8.52 -7.90 -7.94
C ILE A 90 -9.38 -7.58 -6.73
N ALA A 91 -10.13 -8.56 -6.23
CA ALA A 91 -11.02 -8.34 -5.09
C ALA A 91 -10.23 -7.93 -3.85
N ALA A 92 -9.09 -8.59 -3.60
CA ALA A 92 -8.25 -8.26 -2.46
C ALA A 92 -7.69 -6.84 -2.59
N LEU A 93 -7.32 -6.43 -3.80
CA LEU A 93 -6.82 -5.08 -4.02
C LEU A 93 -7.90 -4.04 -3.74
N LYS A 94 -9.12 -4.29 -4.17
CA LYS A 94 -10.24 -3.35 -3.97
C LYS A 94 -10.64 -3.23 -2.49
N VAL A 95 -10.32 -4.22 -1.67
CA VAL A 95 -10.50 -4.13 -0.22
C VAL A 95 -9.31 -3.41 0.42
N ALA A 96 -8.10 -3.73 -0.04
CA ALA A 96 -6.89 -3.21 0.58
C ALA A 96 -6.75 -1.69 0.45
N ILE A 97 -7.14 -1.13 -0.70
CA ILE A 97 -6.98 0.31 -0.94
C ILE A 97 -7.82 1.15 0.03
N PRO A 98 -9.14 0.95 0.14
CA PRO A 98 -9.93 1.71 1.12
C PRO A 98 -9.47 1.45 2.55
N SER A 99 -9.04 0.23 2.85
CA SER A 99 -8.57 -0.11 4.19
C SER A 99 -7.33 0.68 4.56
N ALA A 100 -6.40 0.86 3.62
CA ALA A 100 -5.21 1.66 3.87
C ALA A 100 -5.56 3.11 4.21
N LEU A 101 -6.53 3.69 3.51
CA LEU A 101 -7.00 5.04 3.81
C LEU A 101 -7.61 5.11 5.21
N THR A 102 -8.44 4.13 5.56
CA THR A 102 -9.06 4.08 6.87
C THR A 102 -8.02 4.04 7.98
N LEU A 103 -7.00 3.21 7.81
CA LEU A 103 -5.90 3.13 8.77
C LEU A 103 -5.11 4.43 8.85
N GLY A 104 -4.89 5.07 7.71
CA GLY A 104 -4.17 6.34 7.67
C GLY A 104 -4.88 7.46 8.41
N TYR A 105 -6.22 7.40 8.47
CA TYR A 105 -7.00 8.34 9.26
C TYR A 105 -7.12 7.93 10.73
N GLY A 106 -6.44 6.87 11.13
CA GLY A 106 -6.46 6.41 12.54
C GLY A 106 -7.69 5.63 12.94
N ARG A 107 -8.42 5.07 11.98
CA ARG A 107 -9.62 4.27 12.25
C ARG A 107 -9.30 2.79 12.13
N GLU A 108 -10.17 1.97 12.69
CA GLU A 108 -10.02 0.52 12.59
C GLU A 108 -10.64 0.01 11.30
N ILE A 109 -10.12 -1.11 10.79
CA ILE A 109 -10.62 -1.73 9.58
C ILE A 109 -11.35 -3.03 9.91
N GLU A 110 -12.23 -3.42 8.99
CA GLU A 110 -12.92 -4.69 9.04
C GLU A 110 -12.01 -5.80 8.51
N ALA A 111 -12.43 -7.03 8.71
CA ALA A 111 -11.60 -8.20 8.81
C ALA A 111 -10.85 -8.69 7.57
N ASP A 112 -11.14 -8.20 6.36
CA ASP A 112 -10.60 -8.84 5.17
C ASP A 112 -9.28 -8.27 4.68
N ALA A 113 -8.68 -7.31 5.41
CA ALA A 113 -7.40 -6.74 5.05
C ALA A 113 -6.35 -7.05 6.11
N ASP A 114 -5.12 -7.26 5.65
CA ASP A 114 -3.99 -7.56 6.53
C ASP A 114 -3.41 -6.27 7.08
N GLU A 115 -3.89 -5.86 8.25
CA GLU A 115 -3.35 -4.68 8.93
C GLU A 115 -2.01 -5.02 9.56
N VAL A 116 -1.01 -4.17 9.34
CA VAL A 116 0.28 -4.27 10.04
C VAL A 116 0.69 -2.88 10.53
N ASP A 117 1.38 -2.85 11.66
CA ASP A 117 2.01 -1.61 12.12
C ASP A 117 3.48 -1.69 11.76
N LEU A 118 3.91 -0.83 10.85
CA LEU A 118 5.27 -0.89 10.31
C LEU A 118 6.34 -0.62 11.35
N GLY A 119 5.98 -0.01 12.47
CA GLY A 119 6.92 0.25 13.56
C GLY A 119 6.94 -0.82 14.64
N LEU A 120 6.11 -1.87 14.54
CA LEU A 120 5.92 -2.82 15.62
C LEU A 120 6.52 -4.19 15.33
N ALA A 121 6.30 -5.10 16.28
CA ALA A 121 7.00 -6.36 16.38
C ALA A 121 6.78 -7.29 15.19
N GLU A 122 5.63 -7.25 14.54
CA GLU A 122 5.39 -8.17 13.43
C GLU A 122 6.34 -7.93 12.26
N LEU A 123 6.93 -6.75 12.16
CA LEU A 123 7.94 -6.48 11.14
C LEU A 123 9.37 -6.62 11.68
N ASN A 124 9.54 -6.80 12.96
CA ASN A 124 10.86 -7.02 13.54
C ASN A 124 11.47 -8.36 13.14
N THR A 125 10.66 -9.26 12.60
CA THR A 125 11.17 -10.50 12.01
C THR A 125 11.84 -10.24 10.68
N GLN A 126 11.61 -9.08 10.05
CA GLN A 126 12.29 -8.70 8.83
C GLN A 126 13.63 -8.07 9.13
N LYS A 127 14.50 -8.11 8.13
CA LYS A 127 15.85 -7.60 8.31
C LYS A 127 15.86 -6.08 8.23
N LYS A 128 16.36 -5.44 9.28
CA LYS A 128 16.62 -4.00 9.28
C LYS A 128 18.02 -3.72 8.78
N ASN A 129 18.29 -2.46 8.44
CA ASN A 129 19.63 -2.04 8.03
C ASN A 129 20.64 -2.30 9.14
N ALA A 130 21.87 -2.61 8.74
CA ALA A 130 22.89 -3.00 9.69
C ALA A 130 23.16 -1.94 10.76
N GLU A 131 23.13 -0.66 10.39
CA GLU A 131 23.42 0.42 11.33
C GLU A 131 22.32 0.64 12.34
N THR A 132 21.11 0.10 12.12
CA THR A 132 20.01 0.22 13.08
C THR A 132 19.90 -0.99 13.98
N ARG A 133 20.68 -2.04 13.71
CA ARG A 133 20.70 -3.18 14.60
C ARG A 133 21.64 -2.93 15.74
N ALA A 134 21.22 -3.33 16.93
CA ALA A 134 22.09 -3.18 18.07
C ALA A 134 23.36 -3.97 17.84
N PRO A 135 24.52 -3.35 18.00
CA PRO A 135 25.75 -4.13 18.00
C PRO A 135 25.77 -4.96 19.27
N GLU A 136 26.33 -6.08 19.19
CA GLU A 136 26.32 -6.94 20.38
C GLU A 136 27.59 -7.00 21.06
#